data_b97c6dad33a83fd25df1419ecde67cd6
#
_entry.id   b97c6dad33a83fd25df1419ecde67cd6
#
_cell.length_a   1.000
_cell.length_b   1.000
_cell.length_c   1.000
_cell.angle_alpha   90.00
_cell.angle_beta   90.00
_cell.angle_gamma   90.00
#
_symmetry.space_group_name_H-M   'P 1'
#
loop_
_entity.id
_entity.type
_entity.pdbx_description
1 polymer ?
#
loop_
_entity_poly.entity_id
_entity_poly.type
_entity_poly.pdbx_seq_one_letter_code
_entity_poly.pdbx_strand_id
1 'polypeptide(L)'
;MEKARYVGQRRDAPSASPANLRTATPPQAAGRRAGTLAERREARKANKASVYRRRRFMAVGLLLSFVLALVFAVLVQTPDASEREVPIDPGNAGPATVLAEAAGVEISTPVRPESLTGLGYHPEGESLVEMAPRGENLSANRLLGLFADGSTPENIHYHLMDAAGRIGPRTGALDVGAQAGTTVYAPVTGMITAIRPDPMVQGANVVEIKPDANTNVRVTVSLVQSDEANAGVTSRVTAGMTELGTVADSAEILDPQLSSYISDAGNHVTISVPRVG
;
A
#
# COMPACT_ATOMS: atom_id res chain seq x y z
N MET A 1 10.07 50.69 -1.71
CA MET A 1 11.43 51.13 -2.01
C MET A 1 12.33 49.97 -1.68
N GLU A 2 12.89 49.25 -2.66
CA GLU A 2 13.99 49.55 -3.54
C GLU A 2 13.98 48.53 -4.70
N LYS A 3 14.16 49.04 -5.92
CA LYS A 3 14.29 48.31 -7.15
C LYS A 3 15.80 48.00 -7.39
N ALA A 4 16.14 46.76 -7.65
CA ALA A 4 17.42 46.40 -8.25
C ALA A 4 17.22 45.90 -9.68
N ARG A 5 17.75 46.69 -10.60
CA ARG A 5 17.94 46.42 -12.04
C ARG A 5 19.07 45.41 -12.24
N TYR A 6 18.89 44.46 -13.13
CA TYR A 6 20.01 43.70 -13.67
C TYR A 6 20.19 44.00 -15.16
N VAL A 7 21.39 44.45 -15.45
CA VAL A 7 21.90 44.92 -16.75
C VAL A 7 22.37 43.72 -17.58
N GLY A 8 22.05 43.74 -18.87
CA GLY A 8 22.52 42.75 -19.84
C GLY A 8 24.00 42.87 -20.18
N GLN A 9 24.58 41.77 -20.55
CA GLN A 9 25.87 41.70 -21.21
C GLN A 9 25.76 40.86 -22.49
N ARG A 10 25.84 41.59 -23.63
CA ARG A 10 26.15 41.03 -24.95
C ARG A 10 27.61 40.57 -24.96
N ARG A 11 27.90 39.46 -25.58
CA ARG A 11 29.24 39.14 -26.09
C ARG A 11 29.15 38.72 -27.53
N ASP A 12 30.04 39.34 -28.22
CA ASP A 12 30.26 39.42 -29.65
C ASP A 12 30.78 38.13 -30.28
N ALA A 13 30.47 37.94 -31.53
CA ALA A 13 31.06 36.95 -32.45
C ALA A 13 32.44 37.42 -32.96
N PRO A 14 33.32 36.54 -33.34
CA PRO A 14 34.33 36.85 -34.37
C PRO A 14 34.14 36.00 -35.64
N SER A 15 33.86 36.65 -36.70
CA SER A 15 34.63 36.89 -37.92
C SER A 15 35.33 35.67 -38.59
N ALA A 16 34.86 35.44 -39.79
CA ALA A 16 35.42 34.52 -40.78
C ALA A 16 36.71 35.06 -41.41
N SER A 17 37.53 34.18 -41.86
CA SER A 17 38.52 34.49 -42.91
C SER A 17 38.82 33.28 -43.83
N PRO A 18 39.13 33.52 -45.13
CA PRO A 18 38.88 32.53 -46.14
C PRO A 18 40.21 31.95 -46.72
N ALA A 19 40.02 31.08 -47.68
CA ALA A 19 40.89 30.64 -48.74
C ALA A 19 41.89 29.50 -48.49
N ASN A 20 41.67 28.46 -49.26
CA ASN A 20 42.74 27.96 -50.14
C ASN A 20 42.12 27.12 -51.28
N LEU A 21 42.16 27.72 -52.47
CA LEU A 21 41.98 27.02 -53.73
C LEU A 21 43.20 26.08 -53.95
N ARG A 22 42.92 24.79 -54.09
CA ARG A 22 43.84 23.88 -54.77
C ARG A 22 43.15 23.28 -55.97
N THR A 23 43.59 23.66 -57.11
CA THR A 23 43.38 23.09 -58.45
C THR A 23 43.75 21.61 -58.44
N ALA A 24 42.82 20.72 -58.72
CA ALA A 24 43.09 19.32 -59.01
C ALA A 24 42.73 19.00 -60.47
N THR A 25 43.69 18.49 -61.16
CA THR A 25 43.67 17.97 -62.52
C THR A 25 42.59 16.86 -62.69
N PRO A 26 41.87 16.84 -63.85
CA PRO A 26 40.87 15.81 -64.07
C PRO A 26 41.48 14.45 -64.46
N PRO A 27 41.05 13.33 -63.92
CA PRO A 27 41.48 12.01 -64.40
C PRO A 27 40.75 11.63 -65.69
N GLN A 28 41.51 11.04 -66.58
CA GLN A 28 41.11 10.52 -67.89
C GLN A 28 39.90 9.54 -67.81
N ALA A 29 39.02 9.74 -68.78
CA ALA A 29 37.85 8.93 -68.96
C ALA A 29 38.22 7.52 -69.47
N ALA A 30 38.09 6.49 -68.60
CA ALA A 30 38.09 5.10 -69.02
C ALA A 30 36.70 4.77 -69.59
N GLY A 31 36.66 4.29 -70.85
CA GLY A 31 35.49 3.99 -71.67
C GLY A 31 34.51 3.01 -70.95
N ARG A 32 33.38 3.51 -70.50
CA ARG A 32 32.27 2.68 -70.08
C ARG A 32 31.51 2.17 -71.29
N ARG A 33 31.62 0.88 -71.59
CA ARG A 33 30.71 0.20 -72.51
C ARG A 33 29.26 0.42 -72.06
N ALA A 34 28.48 1.07 -72.93
CA ALA A 34 27.05 1.30 -72.65
C ALA A 34 26.29 -0.02 -72.78
N GLY A 35 25.97 -0.64 -71.64
CA GLY A 35 25.04 -1.77 -71.57
C GLY A 35 23.67 -1.39 -72.15
N THR A 36 23.05 -2.30 -72.82
CA THR A 36 21.76 -2.12 -73.50
C THR A 36 20.66 -1.70 -72.51
N LEU A 37 19.68 -0.95 -72.96
CA LEU A 37 18.53 -0.49 -72.14
C LEU A 37 17.79 -1.63 -71.43
N ALA A 38 17.85 -2.86 -72.01
CA ALA A 38 17.25 -4.07 -71.41
C ALA A 38 18.00 -4.52 -70.15
N GLU A 39 19.36 -4.57 -70.17
CA GLU A 39 20.17 -4.94 -69.00
C GLU A 39 20.03 -3.97 -67.87
N ARG A 40 19.87 -2.67 -68.14
CA ARG A 40 19.62 -1.64 -67.09
C ARG A 40 18.23 -1.80 -66.48
N ARG A 41 17.22 -2.27 -67.21
CA ARG A 41 15.88 -2.51 -66.66
C ARG A 41 15.86 -3.72 -65.77
N GLU A 42 16.54 -4.82 -66.13
CA GLU A 42 16.62 -6.04 -65.32
C GLU A 42 17.44 -5.80 -64.01
N ALA A 43 18.56 -5.11 -64.08
CA ALA A 43 19.33 -4.75 -62.90
C ALA A 43 18.56 -3.85 -61.93
N ARG A 44 17.68 -2.95 -62.42
CA ARG A 44 16.81 -2.13 -61.58
C ARG A 44 15.68 -2.95 -60.94
N LYS A 45 15.14 -3.99 -61.58
CA LYS A 45 14.14 -4.89 -61.02
C LYS A 45 14.71 -5.78 -59.93
N ALA A 46 15.92 -6.37 -60.17
CA ALA A 46 16.62 -7.19 -59.18
C ALA A 46 17.01 -6.39 -57.92
N ASN A 47 17.44 -5.13 -58.08
CA ASN A 47 17.83 -4.28 -56.95
C ASN A 47 16.60 -3.85 -56.12
N LYS A 48 15.45 -3.63 -56.72
CA LYS A 48 14.21 -3.32 -55.98
C LYS A 48 13.72 -4.53 -55.14
N ALA A 49 13.83 -5.77 -55.69
CA ALA A 49 13.45 -6.96 -54.98
C ALA A 49 14.32 -7.24 -53.73
N SER A 50 15.64 -7.01 -53.83
CA SER A 50 16.59 -7.19 -52.75
C SER A 50 16.39 -6.18 -51.62
N VAL A 51 16.08 -4.92 -51.97
CA VAL A 51 15.78 -3.85 -50.99
C VAL A 51 14.49 -4.11 -50.24
N TYR A 52 13.43 -4.63 -50.94
CA TYR A 52 12.18 -4.99 -50.32
C TYR A 52 12.33 -6.18 -49.36
N ARG A 53 13.14 -7.17 -49.74
CA ARG A 53 13.44 -8.34 -48.91
C ARG A 53 14.19 -7.94 -47.62
N ARG A 54 15.20 -7.08 -47.71
CA ARG A 54 15.94 -6.55 -46.57
C ARG A 54 15.05 -5.72 -45.63
N ARG A 55 14.18 -4.86 -46.19
CA ARG A 55 13.24 -4.07 -45.36
C ARG A 55 12.22 -4.94 -44.61
N ARG A 56 11.76 -6.05 -45.25
CA ARG A 56 10.85 -6.99 -44.65
C ARG A 56 11.50 -7.77 -43.50
N PHE A 57 12.75 -8.18 -43.65
CA PHE A 57 13.50 -8.85 -42.60
C PHE A 57 13.85 -7.89 -41.43
N MET A 58 14.17 -6.63 -41.72
CA MET A 58 14.38 -5.62 -40.68
C MET A 58 13.08 -5.33 -39.89
N ALA A 59 11.94 -5.22 -40.57
CA ALA A 59 10.66 -4.99 -39.92
C ALA A 59 10.24 -6.17 -39.03
N VAL A 60 10.43 -7.40 -39.51
CA VAL A 60 10.14 -8.61 -38.71
C VAL A 60 11.10 -8.74 -37.52
N GLY A 61 12.39 -8.44 -37.71
CA GLY A 61 13.38 -8.43 -36.63
C GLY A 61 13.06 -7.40 -35.54
N LEU A 62 12.63 -6.19 -35.97
CA LEU A 62 12.22 -5.13 -35.03
C LEU A 62 10.95 -5.49 -34.25
N LEU A 63 9.99 -6.12 -34.93
CA LEU A 63 8.76 -6.61 -34.28
C LEU A 63 9.06 -7.72 -33.26
N LEU A 64 9.94 -8.64 -33.64
CA LEU A 64 10.34 -9.75 -32.75
C LEU A 64 11.11 -9.25 -31.53
N SER A 65 12.03 -8.29 -31.73
CA SER A 65 12.77 -7.66 -30.59
C SER A 65 11.85 -6.85 -29.69
N PHE A 66 10.83 -6.18 -30.24
CA PHE A 66 9.84 -5.45 -29.45
C PHE A 66 8.96 -6.40 -28.61
N VAL A 67 8.51 -7.51 -29.20
CA VAL A 67 7.75 -8.55 -28.50
C VAL A 67 8.62 -9.19 -27.40
N LEU A 68 9.89 -9.48 -27.69
CA LEU A 68 10.80 -10.06 -26.71
C LEU A 68 11.09 -9.08 -25.56
N ALA A 69 11.23 -7.79 -25.85
CA ALA A 69 11.40 -6.75 -24.86
C ALA A 69 10.13 -6.60 -23.98
N LEU A 70 8.95 -6.73 -24.58
CA LEU A 70 7.66 -6.68 -23.85
C LEU A 70 7.49 -7.89 -22.93
N VAL A 71 7.83 -9.09 -23.40
CA VAL A 71 7.84 -10.31 -22.59
C VAL A 71 8.87 -10.21 -21.46
N PHE A 72 10.04 -9.69 -21.75
CA PHE A 72 11.07 -9.47 -20.73
C PHE A 72 10.65 -8.41 -19.70
N ALA A 73 10.01 -7.32 -20.14
CA ALA A 73 9.45 -6.30 -19.24
C ALA A 73 8.34 -6.88 -18.34
N VAL A 74 7.49 -7.77 -18.85
CA VAL A 74 6.46 -8.47 -18.05
C VAL A 74 7.11 -9.45 -17.07
N LEU A 75 8.15 -10.18 -17.47
CA LEU A 75 8.87 -11.12 -16.60
C LEU A 75 9.71 -10.41 -15.51
N VAL A 76 10.20 -9.20 -15.79
CA VAL A 76 10.98 -8.41 -14.82
C VAL A 76 10.07 -7.57 -13.92
N GLN A 77 8.82 -7.33 -14.35
CA GLN A 77 7.81 -6.62 -13.55
C GLN A 77 6.91 -7.54 -12.72
N THR A 78 7.15 -8.87 -12.70
CA THR A 78 6.70 -9.61 -11.54
C THR A 78 7.58 -9.13 -10.38
N PRO A 79 7.08 -8.30 -9.46
CA PRO A 79 7.81 -8.10 -8.24
C PRO A 79 7.92 -9.51 -7.65
N ASP A 80 9.14 -9.98 -7.43
CA ASP A 80 9.36 -10.97 -6.39
C ASP A 80 8.70 -10.33 -5.17
N ALA A 81 7.51 -10.80 -4.84
CA ALA A 81 6.94 -10.59 -3.54
C ALA A 81 7.83 -11.41 -2.59
N SER A 82 9.04 -10.94 -2.39
CA SER A 82 9.83 -11.30 -1.24
C SER A 82 8.95 -10.87 -0.08
N GLU A 83 8.24 -11.85 0.48
CA GLU A 83 7.51 -11.69 1.73
C GLU A 83 8.51 -11.06 2.69
N ARG A 84 8.34 -9.77 2.95
CA ARG A 84 9.21 -9.04 3.86
C ARG A 84 8.81 -9.55 5.24
N GLU A 85 9.55 -10.52 5.77
CA GLU A 85 9.39 -10.92 7.16
C GLU A 85 9.76 -9.72 8.02
N VAL A 86 8.76 -9.18 8.70
CA VAL A 86 8.96 -8.17 9.73
C VAL A 86 9.63 -8.88 10.91
N PRO A 87 10.69 -8.31 11.49
CA PRO A 87 11.35 -8.91 12.65
C PRO A 87 10.32 -9.15 13.76
N ILE A 88 10.17 -10.41 14.15
CA ILE A 88 9.37 -10.81 15.31
C ILE A 88 10.28 -10.62 16.52
N ASP A 89 9.88 -9.80 17.48
CA ASP A 89 10.54 -9.74 18.78
C ASP A 89 10.08 -10.93 19.64
N PRO A 90 10.90 -12.02 19.75
CA PRO A 90 10.50 -13.20 20.49
C PRO A 90 10.45 -12.98 22.01
N GLY A 91 10.99 -11.87 22.52
CA GLY A 91 11.05 -11.58 23.95
C GLY A 91 9.74 -11.06 24.54
N ASN A 92 8.78 -10.68 23.68
CA ASN A 92 7.54 -10.04 24.10
C ASN A 92 6.27 -10.78 23.61
N ALA A 93 6.42 -12.02 23.14
CA ALA A 93 5.32 -12.85 22.63
C ALA A 93 4.55 -13.50 23.78
N GLY A 94 3.65 -12.75 24.41
CA GLY A 94 2.56 -13.37 25.19
C GLY A 94 1.53 -14.01 24.24
N PRO A 95 0.76 -15.03 24.67
CA PRO A 95 -0.31 -15.58 23.86
C PRO A 95 -1.31 -14.48 23.52
N ALA A 96 -1.59 -14.31 22.21
CA ALA A 96 -2.58 -13.36 21.75
C ALA A 96 -3.97 -13.80 22.24
N THR A 97 -4.63 -12.96 23.03
CA THR A 97 -5.99 -13.24 23.52
C THR A 97 -6.99 -12.98 22.41
N VAL A 98 -7.82 -13.97 22.07
CA VAL A 98 -8.87 -13.82 21.05
C VAL A 98 -10.06 -13.06 21.65
N LEU A 99 -10.41 -11.92 21.04
CA LEU A 99 -11.49 -11.02 21.48
C LEU A 99 -12.81 -11.33 20.77
N ALA A 100 -12.76 -11.75 19.52
CA ALA A 100 -13.95 -12.02 18.70
C ALA A 100 -13.64 -13.03 17.59
N GLU A 101 -14.72 -13.48 16.93
CA GLU A 101 -14.65 -14.22 15.68
C GLU A 101 -15.53 -13.52 14.62
N ALA A 102 -15.04 -13.38 13.38
CA ALA A 102 -15.81 -12.84 12.28
C ALA A 102 -15.53 -13.63 11.00
N ALA A 103 -16.57 -14.18 10.37
CA ALA A 103 -16.46 -14.97 9.13
C ALA A 103 -15.41 -16.10 9.19
N GLY A 104 -15.26 -16.76 10.35
CA GLY A 104 -14.28 -17.83 10.59
C GLY A 104 -12.85 -17.34 10.80
N VAL A 105 -12.67 -16.03 11.03
CA VAL A 105 -11.37 -15.42 11.38
C VAL A 105 -11.38 -15.06 12.85
N GLU A 106 -10.42 -15.57 13.61
CA GLU A 106 -10.20 -15.17 15.01
C GLU A 106 -9.49 -13.81 15.04
N ILE A 107 -10.10 -12.87 15.80
CA ILE A 107 -9.59 -11.52 16.01
C ILE A 107 -8.93 -11.49 17.38
N SER A 108 -7.62 -11.35 17.41
CA SER A 108 -6.84 -11.26 18.63
C SER A 108 -6.67 -9.82 19.10
N THR A 109 -6.36 -9.65 20.40
CA THR A 109 -6.05 -8.31 20.91
C THR A 109 -4.88 -7.67 20.19
N PRO A 110 -5.04 -6.42 19.69
CA PRO A 110 -3.97 -5.69 19.03
C PRO A 110 -3.02 -5.01 20.02
N VAL A 111 -3.31 -5.03 21.32
CA VAL A 111 -2.46 -4.46 22.37
C VAL A 111 -2.13 -5.50 23.43
N ARG A 112 -1.10 -5.28 24.21
CA ARG A 112 -0.79 -6.16 25.33
C ARG A 112 -1.88 -6.09 26.39
N PRO A 113 -2.18 -7.20 27.12
CA PRO A 113 -3.23 -7.23 28.12
C PRO A 113 -3.09 -6.14 29.19
N GLU A 114 -1.87 -5.84 29.60
CA GLU A 114 -1.56 -4.82 30.60
C GLU A 114 -1.80 -3.38 30.12
N SER A 115 -1.90 -3.18 28.81
CA SER A 115 -2.18 -1.89 28.18
C SER A 115 -3.64 -1.72 27.78
N LEU A 116 -4.44 -2.79 27.89
CA LEU A 116 -5.85 -2.78 27.51
C LEU A 116 -6.66 -2.03 28.57
N THR A 117 -7.36 -0.95 28.18
CA THR A 117 -8.18 -0.15 29.08
C THR A 117 -9.66 -0.48 28.97
N GLY A 118 -10.12 -1.03 27.84
CA GLY A 118 -11.48 -1.49 27.65
C GLY A 118 -11.78 -1.93 26.24
N LEU A 119 -12.94 -2.55 26.06
CA LEU A 119 -13.43 -3.06 24.77
C LEU A 119 -14.87 -2.57 24.54
N GLY A 120 -15.12 -2.00 23.35
CA GLY A 120 -16.43 -1.51 22.96
C GLY A 120 -16.82 -1.98 21.56
N TYR A 121 -18.00 -2.61 21.42
CA TYR A 121 -18.55 -2.95 20.11
C TYR A 121 -19.61 -1.95 19.70
N HIS A 122 -19.66 -1.61 18.41
CA HIS A 122 -20.64 -0.68 17.86
C HIS A 122 -20.91 -0.94 16.37
N PRO A 123 -22.02 -0.41 15.81
CA PRO A 123 -22.25 -0.38 14.37
C PRO A 123 -21.30 0.61 13.71
N GLU A 124 -20.81 0.27 12.48
CA GLU A 124 -19.93 1.16 11.71
C GLU A 124 -20.17 1.04 10.18
N GLY A 125 -21.34 0.54 9.79
CA GLY A 125 -21.73 0.40 8.39
C GLY A 125 -22.37 -0.95 8.08
N GLU A 126 -23.26 -0.97 7.07
CA GLU A 126 -24.00 -2.18 6.68
C GLU A 126 -23.13 -3.24 6.00
N SER A 127 -22.00 -2.83 5.38
CA SER A 127 -21.11 -3.73 4.66
C SER A 127 -20.18 -4.56 5.56
N LEU A 128 -20.20 -4.31 6.87
CA LEU A 128 -19.35 -5.01 7.81
C LEU A 128 -19.92 -6.39 8.16
N VAL A 129 -19.01 -7.32 8.45
CA VAL A 129 -19.35 -8.62 9.01
C VAL A 129 -19.59 -8.45 10.50
N GLU A 130 -20.67 -9.04 11.00
CA GLU A 130 -20.91 -9.11 12.43
C GLU A 130 -19.84 -9.96 13.12
N MET A 131 -19.25 -9.44 14.20
CA MET A 131 -18.32 -10.17 15.03
C MET A 131 -19.07 -10.90 16.16
N ALA A 132 -18.66 -12.11 16.47
CA ALA A 132 -19.08 -12.84 17.66
C ALA A 132 -18.12 -12.53 18.81
N PRO A 133 -18.49 -11.65 19.77
CA PRO A 133 -17.62 -11.28 20.90
C PRO A 133 -17.31 -12.48 21.78
N ARG A 134 -16.09 -12.55 22.30
CA ARG A 134 -15.70 -13.45 23.40
C ARG A 134 -15.67 -12.66 24.71
N GLY A 135 -16.10 -13.31 25.79
CA GLY A 135 -16.11 -12.69 27.12
C GLY A 135 -17.51 -12.28 27.62
N GLU A 136 -17.56 -11.44 28.64
CA GLU A 136 -18.77 -11.01 29.32
C GLU A 136 -19.19 -9.60 28.89
N ASN A 137 -20.48 -9.44 28.57
CA ASN A 137 -21.04 -8.14 28.21
C ASN A 137 -21.43 -7.35 29.47
N LEU A 138 -20.68 -6.32 29.77
CA LEU A 138 -20.93 -5.44 30.91
C LEU A 138 -22.12 -4.51 30.70
N SER A 139 -22.51 -4.22 29.46
CA SER A 139 -23.68 -3.36 29.19
C SER A 139 -24.98 -3.95 29.64
N ALA A 140 -25.07 -5.29 29.80
CA ALA A 140 -26.24 -5.98 30.32
C ALA A 140 -26.42 -5.79 31.82
N ASN A 141 -25.35 -5.49 32.57
CA ASN A 141 -25.33 -5.37 34.01
C ASN A 141 -24.60 -4.08 34.45
N ARG A 142 -25.27 -2.93 34.34
CA ARG A 142 -24.71 -1.62 34.71
C ARG A 142 -24.07 -1.55 36.12
N LEU A 143 -24.53 -2.37 37.06
CA LEU A 143 -23.98 -2.44 38.42
C LEU A 143 -22.65 -3.22 38.46
N LEU A 144 -22.44 -4.22 37.60
CA LEU A 144 -21.17 -4.97 37.53
C LEU A 144 -20.07 -4.16 36.84
N GLY A 145 -20.43 -3.37 35.83
CA GLY A 145 -19.48 -2.52 35.11
C GLY A 145 -18.76 -1.45 35.99
N LEU A 146 -19.40 -1.06 37.12
CA LEU A 146 -18.75 -0.11 38.05
C LEU A 146 -17.69 -0.76 38.95
N PHE A 147 -17.58 -2.08 38.97
CA PHE A 147 -16.68 -2.86 39.81
C PHE A 147 -15.74 -3.79 38.98
N ALA A 148 -15.86 -3.77 37.67
CA ALA A 148 -15.03 -4.58 36.80
C ALA A 148 -13.67 -3.84 36.59
N ASP A 149 -12.65 -4.25 37.31
CA ASP A 149 -11.28 -3.90 36.98
C ASP A 149 -10.92 -4.62 35.66
N GLY A 150 -10.55 -3.86 34.66
CA GLY A 150 -10.02 -4.21 33.34
C GLY A 150 -10.17 -5.65 32.82
N SER A 151 -10.09 -5.84 31.52
CA SER A 151 -10.05 -7.16 30.91
C SER A 151 -8.72 -7.83 31.19
N THR A 152 -8.74 -9.07 31.69
CA THR A 152 -7.57 -9.93 31.82
C THR A 152 -7.62 -11.03 30.75
N PRO A 153 -6.50 -11.72 30.44
CA PRO A 153 -6.50 -12.84 29.50
C PRO A 153 -7.51 -13.96 29.87
N GLU A 154 -7.84 -14.07 31.15
CA GLU A 154 -8.77 -15.08 31.70
C GLU A 154 -10.22 -14.56 31.77
N ASN A 155 -10.43 -13.22 31.87
CA ASN A 155 -11.73 -12.58 31.97
C ASN A 155 -11.80 -11.38 31.01
N ILE A 156 -12.27 -11.63 29.80
CA ILE A 156 -12.53 -10.58 28.82
C ILE A 156 -13.88 -9.95 29.13
N HIS A 157 -13.90 -8.64 29.33
CA HIS A 157 -15.12 -7.85 29.50
C HIS A 157 -15.26 -6.87 28.34
N TYR A 158 -16.48 -6.68 27.85
CA TYR A 158 -16.74 -5.74 26.77
C TYR A 158 -18.06 -4.98 26.97
N HIS A 159 -18.18 -3.85 26.29
CA HIS A 159 -19.38 -3.04 26.23
C HIS A 159 -20.04 -3.15 24.86
N LEU A 160 -21.34 -3.27 24.81
CA LEU A 160 -22.11 -2.98 23.60
C LEU A 160 -22.48 -1.50 23.65
N MET A 161 -21.77 -0.69 22.88
CA MET A 161 -21.97 0.76 22.86
C MET A 161 -23.24 1.12 22.08
N ASP A 162 -23.75 2.33 22.31
CA ASP A 162 -24.91 2.86 21.60
C ASP A 162 -24.56 3.06 20.10
N ALA A 163 -25.57 2.91 19.24
CA ALA A 163 -25.37 3.09 17.81
C ALA A 163 -25.00 4.54 17.43
N ALA A 164 -25.39 5.53 18.24
CA ALA A 164 -25.12 6.96 18.02
C ALA A 164 -25.48 7.43 16.59
N GLY A 165 -26.55 6.85 16.01
CA GLY A 165 -26.99 7.12 14.63
C GLY A 165 -26.26 6.33 13.55
N ARG A 166 -25.24 5.52 13.89
CA ARG A 166 -24.56 4.61 12.96
C ARG A 166 -25.47 3.42 12.63
N ILE A 167 -25.34 2.91 11.42
CA ILE A 167 -26.11 1.75 10.93
C ILE A 167 -25.21 0.52 10.80
N GLY A 168 -25.82 -0.66 10.71
CA GLY A 168 -25.11 -1.91 10.53
C GLY A 168 -25.22 -2.87 11.73
N PRO A 169 -24.43 -3.97 11.71
CA PRO A 169 -24.43 -4.93 12.81
C PRO A 169 -23.95 -4.28 14.12
N ARG A 170 -24.57 -4.62 15.24
CA ARG A 170 -24.23 -4.06 16.55
C ARG A 170 -22.77 -4.33 16.97
N THR A 171 -22.21 -5.39 16.46
CA THR A 171 -20.82 -5.80 16.66
C THR A 171 -20.00 -5.72 15.36
N GLY A 172 -20.34 -4.74 14.50
CA GLY A 172 -19.65 -4.54 13.20
C GLY A 172 -18.23 -4.00 13.35
N ALA A 173 -17.99 -3.21 14.38
CA ALA A 173 -16.68 -2.68 14.75
C ALA A 173 -16.38 -2.92 16.23
N LEU A 174 -15.10 -3.04 16.55
CA LEU A 174 -14.54 -3.22 17.88
C LEU A 174 -13.51 -2.15 18.18
N ASP A 175 -13.80 -1.28 19.14
CA ASP A 175 -12.85 -0.36 19.71
C ASP A 175 -12.06 -1.04 20.83
N VAL A 176 -10.74 -1.04 20.70
CA VAL A 176 -9.79 -1.58 21.67
C VAL A 176 -9.07 -0.42 22.33
N GLY A 177 -9.48 -0.08 23.55
CA GLY A 177 -8.94 1.03 24.32
C GLY A 177 -7.52 0.78 24.79
N ALA A 178 -6.67 1.77 24.60
CA ALA A 178 -5.31 1.82 25.15
C ALA A 178 -4.80 3.27 25.13
N GLN A 179 -3.78 3.59 25.93
CA GLN A 179 -3.19 4.91 25.92
C GLN A 179 -2.54 5.23 24.58
N ALA A 180 -2.57 6.51 24.17
CA ALA A 180 -1.83 6.98 22.99
C ALA A 180 -0.35 6.59 23.10
N GLY A 181 0.25 6.18 21.97
CA GLY A 181 1.63 5.68 21.92
C GLY A 181 1.81 4.22 22.34
N THR A 182 0.76 3.52 22.80
CA THR A 182 0.81 2.08 23.05
C THR A 182 1.06 1.32 21.75
N THR A 183 1.97 0.33 21.76
CA THR A 183 2.25 -0.51 20.60
C THR A 183 1.02 -1.29 20.14
N VAL A 184 0.75 -1.24 18.84
CA VAL A 184 -0.34 -1.95 18.17
C VAL A 184 0.22 -3.11 17.38
N TYR A 185 -0.29 -4.30 17.63
CA TYR A 185 0.07 -5.54 16.95
C TYR A 185 -1.03 -5.96 15.96
N ALA A 186 -0.66 -6.77 14.98
CA ALA A 186 -1.62 -7.34 14.04
C ALA A 186 -2.66 -8.20 14.80
N PRO A 187 -3.98 -7.95 14.62
CA PRO A 187 -5.01 -8.74 15.28
C PRO A 187 -5.25 -10.10 14.61
N VAL A 188 -4.72 -10.30 13.41
CA VAL A 188 -4.86 -11.55 12.63
C VAL A 188 -3.57 -11.90 11.95
N THR A 189 -3.35 -13.19 11.69
CA THR A 189 -2.27 -13.66 10.82
C THR A 189 -2.70 -13.55 9.37
N GLY A 190 -1.83 -12.96 8.52
CA GLY A 190 -2.15 -12.72 7.12
C GLY A 190 -1.13 -11.83 6.42
N MET A 191 -1.60 -11.08 5.43
CA MET A 191 -0.78 -10.16 4.62
C MET A 191 -1.40 -8.76 4.61
N ILE A 192 -0.60 -7.72 4.83
CA ILE A 192 -1.04 -6.32 4.67
C ILE A 192 -1.30 -6.05 3.19
N THR A 193 -2.51 -5.65 2.86
CA THR A 193 -2.93 -5.34 1.48
C THR A 193 -2.98 -3.85 1.19
N ALA A 194 -3.19 -3.02 2.21
CA ALA A 194 -3.16 -1.57 2.08
C ALA A 194 -2.82 -0.89 3.40
N ILE A 195 -2.18 0.26 3.31
CA ILE A 195 -2.04 1.24 4.39
C ILE A 195 -2.47 2.57 3.81
N ARG A 196 -3.46 3.20 4.44
CA ARG A 196 -4.04 4.45 3.96
C ARG A 196 -4.12 5.46 5.11
N PRO A 197 -3.96 6.77 4.85
CA PRO A 197 -4.21 7.78 5.86
C PRO A 197 -5.61 7.63 6.46
N ASP A 198 -5.72 7.77 7.77
CA ASP A 198 -7.02 7.81 8.44
C ASP A 198 -7.77 9.10 8.05
N PRO A 199 -9.05 9.03 7.67
CA PRO A 199 -9.78 10.22 7.22
C PRO A 199 -10.11 11.20 8.34
N MET A 200 -10.10 10.77 9.60
CA MET A 200 -10.54 11.53 10.75
C MET A 200 -9.38 12.07 11.58
N VAL A 201 -8.26 11.34 11.67
CA VAL A 201 -7.13 11.69 12.52
C VAL A 201 -5.86 11.84 11.68
N GLN A 202 -5.38 13.08 11.57
CA GLN A 202 -4.16 13.39 10.82
C GLN A 202 -2.95 12.68 11.44
N GLY A 203 -2.15 12.00 10.62
CA GLY A 203 -0.98 11.23 11.07
C GLY A 203 -1.29 9.81 11.50
N ALA A 204 -2.56 9.45 11.65
CA ALA A 204 -2.98 8.07 11.82
C ALA A 204 -3.21 7.39 10.45
N ASN A 205 -3.23 6.07 10.46
CA ASN A 205 -3.45 5.23 9.29
C ASN A 205 -4.52 4.16 9.55
N VAL A 206 -5.10 3.70 8.46
CA VAL A 206 -5.92 2.50 8.38
C VAL A 206 -5.07 1.40 7.73
N VAL A 207 -4.81 0.34 8.46
CA VAL A 207 -4.08 -0.85 7.98
C VAL A 207 -5.08 -1.92 7.60
N GLU A 208 -4.99 -2.42 6.37
CA GLU A 208 -5.85 -3.47 5.84
C GLU A 208 -5.07 -4.77 5.72
N ILE A 209 -5.57 -5.84 6.34
CA ILE A 209 -4.94 -7.15 6.37
C ILE A 209 -5.87 -8.16 5.70
N LYS A 210 -5.34 -8.95 4.76
CA LYS A 210 -6.00 -10.13 4.21
C LYS A 210 -5.65 -11.33 5.11
N PRO A 211 -6.58 -11.85 5.90
CA PRO A 211 -6.30 -12.96 6.79
C PRO A 211 -6.09 -14.27 6.03
N ASP A 212 -5.19 -15.12 6.53
CA ASP A 212 -4.93 -16.44 5.94
C ASP A 212 -6.12 -17.40 6.12
N ALA A 213 -6.85 -17.27 7.24
CA ALA A 213 -7.99 -18.12 7.58
C ALA A 213 -9.17 -17.93 6.61
N ASN A 214 -9.39 -16.71 6.09
CA ASN A 214 -10.44 -16.42 5.12
C ASN A 214 -10.04 -15.26 4.21
N THR A 215 -9.69 -15.55 2.97
CA THR A 215 -9.24 -14.56 2.00
C THR A 215 -10.37 -13.72 1.37
N ASN A 216 -11.65 -14.05 1.65
CA ASN A 216 -12.83 -13.34 1.14
C ASN A 216 -13.24 -12.14 2.01
N VAL A 217 -12.56 -11.92 3.11
CA VAL A 217 -12.76 -10.75 3.98
C VAL A 217 -11.48 -9.94 4.07
N ARG A 218 -11.59 -8.74 4.61
CA ARG A 218 -10.45 -7.94 5.05
C ARG A 218 -10.63 -7.64 6.52
N VAL A 219 -9.53 -7.52 7.24
CA VAL A 219 -9.53 -6.98 8.60
C VAL A 219 -8.86 -5.62 8.53
N THR A 220 -9.56 -4.59 8.95
CA THR A 220 -9.04 -3.23 9.02
C THR A 220 -8.75 -2.86 10.45
N VAL A 221 -7.61 -2.19 10.67
CA VAL A 221 -7.22 -1.60 11.94
C VAL A 221 -7.01 -0.12 11.70
N SER A 222 -7.88 0.72 12.26
CA SER A 222 -7.85 2.18 12.12
C SER A 222 -7.21 2.84 13.34
N LEU A 223 -6.87 4.13 13.23
CA LEU A 223 -6.26 4.94 14.28
C LEU A 223 -4.87 4.44 14.71
N VAL A 224 -4.13 3.84 13.77
CA VAL A 224 -2.76 3.39 13.98
C VAL A 224 -1.79 4.47 13.51
N GLN A 225 -0.97 5.01 14.40
CA GLN A 225 0.16 5.85 14.02
C GLN A 225 1.33 4.94 13.66
N SER A 226 1.62 4.82 12.37
CA SER A 226 2.70 3.98 11.85
C SER A 226 3.76 4.84 11.17
N ASP A 227 5.02 4.58 11.47
CA ASP A 227 6.16 5.08 10.71
C ASP A 227 6.48 4.12 9.56
N GLU A 228 7.12 4.61 8.49
CA GLU A 228 7.50 3.79 7.33
C GLU A 228 8.44 2.61 7.67
N ALA A 229 9.02 2.61 8.87
CA ALA A 229 9.90 1.55 9.36
C ALA A 229 9.15 0.29 9.82
N ASN A 230 7.85 0.41 10.10
CA ASN A 230 6.99 -0.70 10.53
C ASN A 230 6.55 -1.56 9.34
N ALA A 231 5.65 -2.51 9.59
CA ALA A 231 5.15 -3.42 8.55
C ALA A 231 4.57 -2.64 7.35
N GLY A 232 5.13 -2.82 6.16
CA GLY A 232 4.69 -2.18 4.92
C GLY A 232 3.64 -3.01 4.16
N VAL A 233 3.09 -2.45 3.08
CA VAL A 233 2.20 -3.19 2.15
C VAL A 233 2.94 -4.41 1.60
N THR A 234 2.26 -5.55 1.47
CA THR A 234 2.77 -6.89 1.11
C THR A 234 3.58 -7.60 2.20
N SER A 235 3.74 -7.01 3.41
CA SER A 235 4.35 -7.69 4.54
C SER A 235 3.43 -8.77 5.09
N ARG A 236 3.98 -9.94 5.44
CA ARG A 236 3.29 -10.92 6.27
C ARG A 236 3.27 -10.46 7.71
N VAL A 237 2.15 -10.72 8.36
CA VAL A 237 1.95 -10.41 9.77
C VAL A 237 1.46 -11.62 10.54
N THR A 238 1.85 -11.70 11.80
CA THR A 238 1.43 -12.74 12.74
C THR A 238 0.63 -12.10 13.87
N ALA A 239 -0.56 -12.63 14.15
CA ALA A 239 -1.45 -12.15 15.20
C ALA A 239 -0.74 -12.02 16.55
N GLY A 240 -0.88 -10.87 17.21
CA GLY A 240 -0.29 -10.56 18.52
C GLY A 240 1.23 -10.45 18.56
N MET A 241 1.93 -10.58 17.42
CA MET A 241 3.39 -10.57 17.37
C MET A 241 3.95 -9.46 16.47
N THR A 242 3.38 -9.26 15.29
CA THR A 242 3.88 -8.26 14.34
C THR A 242 3.34 -6.88 14.70
N GLU A 243 4.24 -5.94 14.93
CA GLU A 243 3.92 -4.55 15.21
C GLU A 243 3.44 -3.83 13.94
N LEU A 244 2.32 -3.11 14.06
CA LEU A 244 1.75 -2.27 13.00
C LEU A 244 2.07 -0.79 13.22
N GLY A 245 2.34 -0.36 14.44
CA GLY A 245 2.57 1.01 14.85
C GLY A 245 2.17 1.24 16.30
N THR A 246 1.65 2.41 16.60
CA THR A 246 1.16 2.78 17.95
C THR A 246 -0.25 3.35 17.88
N VAL A 247 -0.97 3.32 19.01
CA VAL A 247 -2.29 3.94 19.15
C VAL A 247 -2.14 5.46 18.93
N ALA A 248 -2.91 6.01 18.02
CA ALA A 248 -2.93 7.44 17.75
C ALA A 248 -3.56 8.21 18.90
N ASP A 249 -3.11 9.46 19.13
CA ASP A 249 -3.77 10.38 20.05
C ASP A 249 -5.03 10.94 19.37
N SER A 250 -6.11 10.22 19.51
CA SER A 250 -7.40 10.50 18.86
C SER A 250 -8.43 11.11 19.79
N ALA A 251 -8.25 10.99 21.12
CA ALA A 251 -9.25 11.38 22.11
C ALA A 251 -9.55 12.87 22.10
N GLU A 252 -8.56 13.73 21.85
CA GLU A 252 -8.74 15.18 21.75
C GLU A 252 -9.49 15.62 20.47
N ILE A 253 -9.52 14.76 19.44
CA ILE A 253 -10.07 15.09 18.11
C ILE A 253 -11.46 14.50 17.93
N LEU A 254 -11.68 13.24 18.36
CA LEU A 254 -12.85 12.46 17.99
C LEU A 254 -13.94 12.44 19.07
N ASP A 255 -13.69 12.85 20.31
CA ASP A 255 -14.58 12.64 21.45
C ASP A 255 -15.09 11.18 21.49
N PRO A 256 -14.19 10.18 21.74
CA PRO A 256 -14.51 8.78 21.52
C PRO A 256 -15.64 8.31 22.42
N GLN A 257 -16.61 7.60 21.85
CA GLN A 257 -17.73 7.03 22.61
C GLN A 257 -17.25 6.07 23.70
N LEU A 258 -16.14 5.39 23.50
CA LEU A 258 -15.54 4.46 24.45
C LEU A 258 -15.27 5.13 25.81
N SER A 259 -14.87 6.43 25.84
CA SER A 259 -14.65 7.21 27.06
C SER A 259 -15.86 7.26 28.01
N SER A 260 -17.08 7.06 27.48
CA SER A 260 -18.30 6.99 28.29
C SER A 260 -18.48 5.65 29.03
N TYR A 261 -17.67 4.64 28.70
CA TYR A 261 -17.76 3.28 29.23
C TYR A 261 -16.53 2.88 30.06
N ILE A 262 -15.41 3.58 29.92
CA ILE A 262 -14.16 3.33 30.61
C ILE A 262 -13.70 4.57 31.37
N SER A 263 -12.69 4.43 32.21
CA SER A 263 -12.23 5.53 33.09
C SER A 263 -11.12 6.41 32.50
N ASP A 264 -10.72 6.18 31.25
CA ASP A 264 -9.66 6.95 30.58
C ASP A 264 -10.22 7.90 29.49
N ALA A 265 -9.32 8.56 28.74
CA ALA A 265 -9.68 9.49 27.67
C ALA A 265 -10.34 8.81 26.46
N GLY A 266 -10.30 7.48 26.36
CA GLY A 266 -10.92 6.70 25.29
C GLY A 266 -10.06 6.60 24.02
N ASN A 267 -8.74 6.87 24.06
CA ASN A 267 -7.87 6.53 22.95
C ASN A 267 -7.96 5.04 22.65
N HIS A 268 -8.02 4.68 21.38
CA HIS A 268 -8.26 3.31 20.96
C HIS A 268 -7.78 3.06 19.53
N VAL A 269 -7.76 1.81 19.14
CA VAL A 269 -7.78 1.39 17.74
C VAL A 269 -9.11 0.73 17.43
N THR A 270 -9.64 0.94 16.23
CA THR A 270 -10.89 0.32 15.78
C THR A 270 -10.59 -0.83 14.83
N ILE A 271 -11.13 -2.02 15.12
CA ILE A 271 -11.06 -3.19 14.25
C ILE A 271 -12.42 -3.37 13.57
N SER A 272 -12.43 -3.53 12.26
CA SER A 272 -13.64 -3.89 11.51
C SER A 272 -13.33 -4.92 10.44
N VAL A 273 -14.36 -5.64 9.96
CA VAL A 273 -14.21 -6.71 8.97
C VAL A 273 -15.14 -6.43 7.79
N PRO A 274 -14.72 -5.63 6.80
CA PRO A 274 -15.49 -5.42 5.58
C PRO A 274 -15.53 -6.68 4.72
N ARG A 275 -16.68 -6.91 4.07
CA ARG A 275 -16.82 -7.93 3.02
C ARG A 275 -16.08 -7.45 1.77
N VAL A 276 -15.35 -8.34 1.14
CA VAL A 276 -14.78 -8.08 -0.20
C VAL A 276 -15.91 -8.30 -1.20
N GLY A 277 -16.30 -7.22 -1.88
CA GLY A 277 -17.32 -7.26 -2.93
C GLY A 277 -16.79 -7.92 -4.21
#